data_922dedea9947cd102d103c86f1a08b54
#
_entry.id   922dedea9947cd102d103c86f1a08b54
#
_cell.length_a   1.000
_cell.length_b   1.000
_cell.length_c   1.000
_cell.angle_alpha   90.00
_cell.angle_beta   90.00
_cell.angle_gamma   90.00
#
_symmetry.space_group_name_H-M   'P 1'
#
loop_
_entity.id
_entity.type
_entity.pdbx_description
1 polymer ?
#
loop_
_entity_poly.entity_id
_entity_poly.type
_entity_poly.pdbx_seq_one_letter_code
_entity_poly.pdbx_strand_id
1 'polypeptide(L)'
;MGIFDIVRGQLIDVIEWRDDSRDTMVYKYDMNGKEIMMGAQLTVRESQAAVFVNEGQLADVFGPGRYELSTQNMPVMTALKSWKYGFNSPFKSDLYFVNTRQFTDCKWGTANPVMMRDAEFGMIRIRAFGSYAFKVKDPALFMREVFGTSALFTVAGVEGQIKSIVVSGLSDAIAQSKIPALDLAANYMELGQYAMQTINPKLEAMEIGRAHV
;
A
#
# COMPACT_ATOMS: atom_id res chain seq x y z
N MET A 1 -8.28 -47.39 -6.01
CA MET A 1 -8.15 -46.10 -6.71
C MET A 1 -9.55 -45.75 -7.18
N GLY A 2 -10.24 -44.91 -6.45
CA GLY A 2 -11.64 -44.62 -6.70
C GLY A 2 -11.79 -43.49 -7.70
N ILE A 3 -12.86 -43.52 -8.48
CA ILE A 3 -13.26 -42.45 -9.42
C ILE A 3 -13.28 -41.08 -8.75
N PHE A 4 -13.48 -41.01 -7.43
CA PHE A 4 -13.44 -39.78 -6.64
C PHE A 4 -12.02 -39.19 -6.47
N ASP A 5 -10.95 -39.96 -6.59
CA ASP A 5 -9.58 -39.45 -6.52
C ASP A 5 -9.16 -38.80 -7.84
N ILE A 6 -9.73 -39.24 -8.95
CA ILE A 6 -9.50 -38.66 -10.29
C ILE A 6 -10.22 -37.32 -10.44
N VAL A 7 -11.39 -37.15 -9.81
CA VAL A 7 -12.16 -35.90 -9.84
C VAL A 7 -11.55 -34.82 -8.94
N ARG A 8 -10.88 -35.20 -7.84
CA ARG A 8 -10.15 -34.25 -6.97
C ARG A 8 -8.90 -33.65 -7.63
N GLY A 9 -8.31 -34.32 -8.60
CA GLY A 9 -7.16 -33.82 -9.38
C GLY A 9 -7.53 -32.77 -10.44
N GLN A 10 -8.84 -32.53 -10.67
CA GLN A 10 -9.32 -31.57 -11.66
C GLN A 10 -9.98 -30.33 -11.06
N LEU A 11 -9.94 -30.15 -9.74
CA LEU A 11 -10.41 -28.92 -9.13
C LEU A 11 -9.34 -27.83 -9.35
N ILE A 12 -9.64 -26.96 -10.29
CA ILE A 12 -8.85 -25.73 -10.53
C ILE A 12 -8.89 -24.93 -9.24
N ASP A 13 -7.73 -24.74 -8.61
CA ASP A 13 -7.64 -23.93 -7.41
C ASP A 13 -7.98 -22.48 -7.77
N VAL A 14 -8.96 -21.91 -7.09
CA VAL A 14 -9.33 -20.50 -7.22
C VAL A 14 -8.58 -19.74 -6.16
N ILE A 15 -7.80 -18.77 -6.59
CA ILE A 15 -7.03 -17.87 -5.76
C ILE A 15 -7.72 -16.53 -5.79
N GLU A 16 -8.31 -16.11 -4.70
CA GLU A 16 -8.90 -14.79 -4.52
C GLU A 16 -8.77 -14.33 -3.07
N TRP A 17 -8.75 -13.02 -2.88
CA TRP A 17 -8.85 -12.43 -1.57
C TRP A 17 -10.08 -11.52 -1.47
N ARG A 18 -10.92 -11.78 -0.47
CA ARG A 18 -12.02 -10.90 -0.08
C ARG A 18 -11.59 -10.13 1.14
N ASP A 19 -11.41 -8.84 0.94
CA ASP A 19 -11.05 -7.95 2.03
C ASP A 19 -12.30 -7.48 2.77
N ASP A 20 -12.51 -8.02 3.95
CA ASP A 20 -13.58 -7.59 4.88
C ASP A 20 -13.07 -6.55 5.89
N SER A 21 -11.77 -6.21 5.83
CA SER A 21 -11.15 -5.21 6.71
C SER A 21 -11.23 -3.80 6.09
N ARG A 22 -10.98 -2.80 6.94
CA ARG A 22 -10.85 -1.40 6.48
C ARG A 22 -9.41 -0.90 6.48
N ASP A 23 -8.49 -1.67 7.02
CA ASP A 23 -7.14 -1.26 7.39
C ASP A 23 -6.03 -2.18 6.85
N THR A 24 -6.36 -3.28 6.20
CA THR A 24 -5.37 -4.15 5.59
C THR A 24 -4.87 -3.56 4.27
N MET A 25 -3.59 -3.27 4.20
CA MET A 25 -2.93 -2.81 2.99
C MET A 25 -2.40 -3.96 2.14
N VAL A 26 -1.79 -4.95 2.80
CA VAL A 26 -1.22 -6.13 2.16
C VAL A 26 -1.63 -7.38 2.92
N TYR A 27 -2.07 -8.37 2.18
CA TYR A 27 -2.44 -9.68 2.68
C TYR A 27 -1.57 -10.75 2.03
N LYS A 28 -0.82 -11.49 2.83
CA LYS A 28 -0.12 -12.69 2.36
C LYS A 28 -1.14 -13.81 2.22
N TYR A 29 -1.33 -14.31 0.99
CA TYR A 29 -2.24 -15.41 0.73
C TYR A 29 -1.75 -16.68 1.40
N ASP A 30 -2.60 -17.28 2.25
CA ASP A 30 -2.28 -18.54 2.91
C ASP A 30 -2.56 -19.71 1.96
N MET A 31 -1.52 -20.33 1.52
CA MET A 31 -1.60 -21.49 0.64
C MET A 31 -1.89 -22.79 1.39
N ASN A 32 -2.05 -22.77 2.73
CA ASN A 32 -2.30 -23.96 3.56
C ASN A 32 -1.35 -25.12 3.26
N GLY A 33 -0.08 -24.82 2.99
CA GLY A 33 0.94 -25.80 2.63
C GLY A 33 0.79 -26.37 1.23
N LYS A 34 -0.15 -25.86 0.42
CA LYS A 34 -0.30 -26.19 -0.99
C LYS A 34 0.53 -25.26 -1.85
N GLU A 35 0.93 -25.75 -2.99
CA GLU A 35 1.61 -24.96 -4.00
C GLU A 35 0.60 -24.44 -5.03
N ILE A 36 0.90 -23.30 -5.65
CA ILE A 36 0.06 -22.76 -6.72
C ILE A 36 0.21 -23.64 -7.95
N MET A 37 -0.87 -24.23 -8.41
CA MET A 37 -0.87 -25.12 -9.56
C MET A 37 -0.96 -24.36 -10.87
N MET A 38 -0.34 -24.89 -11.92
CA MET A 38 -0.60 -24.43 -13.29
C MET A 38 -2.08 -24.60 -13.63
N GLY A 39 -2.67 -23.59 -14.26
CA GLY A 39 -4.09 -23.54 -14.55
C GLY A 39 -4.95 -23.01 -13.39
N ALA A 40 -4.35 -22.69 -12.24
CA ALA A 40 -5.06 -22.03 -11.15
C ALA A 40 -5.68 -20.71 -11.62
N GLN A 41 -6.89 -20.43 -11.16
CA GLN A 41 -7.62 -19.22 -11.51
C GLN A 41 -7.36 -18.14 -10.47
N LEU A 42 -6.60 -17.11 -10.84
CA LEU A 42 -6.37 -15.93 -10.02
C LEU A 42 -7.42 -14.88 -10.31
N THR A 43 -8.15 -14.44 -9.29
CA THR A 43 -9.09 -13.32 -9.38
C THR A 43 -8.55 -12.15 -8.56
N VAL A 44 -8.26 -11.04 -9.24
CA VAL A 44 -7.82 -9.77 -8.64
C VAL A 44 -8.94 -8.76 -8.81
N ARG A 45 -9.41 -8.19 -7.70
CA ARG A 45 -10.53 -7.23 -7.71
C ARG A 45 -10.06 -5.83 -8.14
N GLU A 46 -11.01 -4.97 -8.55
CA GLU A 46 -10.75 -3.61 -9.06
C GLU A 46 -9.84 -2.76 -8.15
N SER A 47 -9.90 -2.95 -6.85
CA SER A 47 -9.11 -2.21 -5.87
C SER A 47 -7.93 -3.01 -5.31
N GLN A 48 -7.44 -3.98 -6.05
CA GLN A 48 -6.35 -4.87 -5.61
C GLN A 48 -5.32 -5.05 -6.73
N ALA A 49 -4.14 -5.48 -6.32
CA ALA A 49 -3.14 -6.11 -7.19
C ALA A 49 -2.63 -7.38 -6.52
N ALA A 50 -2.30 -8.39 -7.31
CA ALA A 50 -1.65 -9.60 -6.85
C ALA A 50 -0.18 -9.56 -7.22
N VAL A 51 0.70 -9.80 -6.24
CA VAL A 51 2.15 -9.72 -6.37
C VAL A 51 2.77 -11.05 -6.00
N PHE A 52 3.45 -11.68 -6.93
CA PHE A 52 4.21 -12.89 -6.70
C PHE A 52 5.62 -12.55 -6.26
N VAL A 53 6.08 -13.26 -5.24
CA VAL A 53 7.41 -13.11 -4.66
C VAL A 53 8.08 -14.46 -4.61
N ASN A 54 9.24 -14.60 -5.21
CA ASN A 54 10.05 -15.82 -5.18
C ASN A 54 11.37 -15.56 -4.46
N GLU A 55 11.65 -16.34 -3.41
CA GLU A 55 12.87 -16.20 -2.60
C GLU A 55 13.14 -14.77 -2.13
N GLY A 56 12.08 -14.04 -1.77
CA GLY A 56 12.18 -12.64 -1.33
C GLY A 56 12.35 -11.61 -2.47
N GLN A 57 12.36 -12.07 -3.73
CA GLN A 57 12.42 -11.18 -4.90
C GLN A 57 11.05 -11.04 -5.55
N LEU A 58 10.71 -9.82 -5.89
CA LEU A 58 9.52 -9.52 -6.67
C LEU A 58 9.59 -10.20 -8.04
N ALA A 59 8.54 -10.94 -8.38
CA ALA A 59 8.42 -11.61 -9.66
C ALA A 59 7.33 -10.95 -10.53
N ASP A 60 6.16 -11.57 -10.65
CA ASP A 60 5.09 -11.11 -11.52
C ASP A 60 4.01 -10.37 -10.74
N VAL A 61 3.42 -9.33 -11.37
CA VAL A 61 2.36 -8.49 -10.80
C VAL A 61 1.14 -8.50 -11.71
N PHE A 62 -0.02 -8.75 -11.12
CA PHE A 62 -1.30 -8.78 -11.80
C PHE A 62 -2.20 -7.66 -11.28
N GLY A 63 -2.69 -6.84 -12.21
CA GLY A 63 -3.74 -5.85 -11.93
C GLY A 63 -5.13 -6.50 -11.82
N PRO A 64 -6.19 -5.68 -11.70
CA PRO A 64 -7.57 -6.17 -11.67
C PRO A 64 -7.91 -7.04 -12.86
N GLY A 65 -8.55 -8.18 -12.60
CA GLY A 65 -8.94 -9.11 -13.65
C GLY A 65 -9.02 -10.55 -13.16
N ARG A 66 -9.31 -11.44 -14.10
CA ARG A 66 -9.28 -12.88 -13.89
C ARG A 66 -8.23 -13.49 -14.83
N TYR A 67 -7.35 -14.28 -14.28
CA TYR A 67 -6.21 -14.86 -14.97
C TYR A 67 -6.15 -16.36 -14.72
N GLU A 68 -5.90 -17.12 -15.77
CA GLU A 68 -5.44 -18.50 -15.64
C GLU A 68 -3.92 -18.46 -15.58
N LEU A 69 -3.33 -18.90 -14.47
CA LEU A 69 -1.90 -18.82 -14.27
C LEU A 69 -1.17 -19.81 -15.19
N SER A 70 -0.29 -19.29 -16.03
CA SER A 70 0.43 -20.04 -17.03
C SER A 70 1.85 -19.49 -17.23
N THR A 71 2.70 -20.27 -17.89
CA THR A 71 4.07 -19.82 -18.24
C THR A 71 4.07 -18.60 -19.16
N GLN A 72 2.97 -18.32 -19.84
CA GLN A 72 2.86 -17.19 -20.77
C GLN A 72 2.65 -15.85 -20.05
N ASN A 73 1.91 -15.87 -18.93
CA ASN A 73 1.60 -14.64 -18.19
C ASN A 73 2.40 -14.47 -16.88
N MET A 74 3.34 -15.38 -16.63
CA MET A 74 4.30 -15.31 -15.52
C MET A 74 5.73 -15.42 -16.01
N PRO A 75 6.22 -14.45 -16.83
CA PRO A 75 7.52 -14.54 -17.46
C PRO A 75 8.68 -14.54 -16.47
N VAL A 76 8.60 -13.80 -15.37
CA VAL A 76 9.66 -13.75 -14.36
C VAL A 76 9.73 -15.05 -13.59
N MET A 77 8.61 -15.58 -13.13
CA MET A 77 8.53 -16.89 -12.47
C MET A 77 9.01 -18.01 -13.37
N THR A 78 8.66 -17.95 -14.65
CA THR A 78 9.09 -18.92 -15.67
C THR A 78 10.60 -18.87 -15.90
N ALA A 79 11.19 -17.67 -15.96
CA ALA A 79 12.63 -17.47 -16.12
C ALA A 79 13.45 -18.03 -14.94
N LEU A 80 12.91 -17.96 -13.74
CA LEU A 80 13.52 -18.50 -12.52
C LEU A 80 13.55 -20.05 -12.47
N LYS A 81 13.09 -20.72 -13.53
CA LYS A 81 13.06 -22.20 -13.70
C LYS A 81 12.24 -22.96 -12.65
N SER A 82 11.70 -22.30 -11.65
CA SER A 82 10.89 -22.92 -10.60
C SER A 82 9.57 -23.48 -11.14
N TRP A 83 9.04 -22.90 -12.20
CA TRP A 83 7.80 -23.30 -12.84
C TRP A 83 7.88 -24.56 -13.71
N LYS A 84 9.07 -24.89 -14.26
CA LYS A 84 9.25 -26.02 -15.20
C LYS A 84 9.09 -27.42 -14.57
N TYR A 85 9.23 -27.52 -13.26
CA TYR A 85 9.28 -28.80 -12.56
C TYR A 85 7.99 -29.15 -11.84
N GLY A 86 6.87 -28.51 -12.22
CA GLY A 86 5.55 -28.82 -11.67
C GLY A 86 5.59 -28.89 -10.16
N PHE A 87 5.53 -27.78 -9.50
CA PHE A 87 5.27 -27.58 -8.06
C PHE A 87 5.98 -28.49 -7.03
N ASN A 88 6.88 -29.38 -7.42
CA ASN A 88 7.80 -30.07 -6.54
C ASN A 88 9.15 -29.35 -6.45
N SER A 89 9.18 -28.06 -6.78
CA SER A 89 10.35 -27.23 -6.62
C SER A 89 10.56 -26.89 -5.14
N PRO A 90 11.79 -26.99 -4.60
CA PRO A 90 12.08 -26.56 -3.23
C PRO A 90 11.90 -25.05 -2.99
N PHE A 91 11.57 -24.28 -4.02
CA PHE A 91 11.41 -22.83 -3.96
C PHE A 91 9.99 -22.46 -3.57
N LYS A 92 9.85 -21.81 -2.43
CA LYS A 92 8.57 -21.31 -1.93
C LYS A 92 8.29 -19.95 -2.54
N SER A 93 7.31 -19.88 -3.44
CA SER A 93 6.79 -18.62 -3.93
C SER A 93 5.65 -18.17 -3.02
N ASP A 94 5.72 -16.92 -2.61
CA ASP A 94 4.67 -16.27 -1.85
C ASP A 94 3.77 -15.44 -2.78
N LEU A 95 2.48 -15.38 -2.49
CA LEU A 95 1.53 -14.51 -3.15
C LEU A 95 0.98 -13.49 -2.17
N TYR A 96 1.02 -12.24 -2.56
CA TYR A 96 0.50 -11.12 -1.79
C TYR A 96 -0.57 -10.37 -2.57
N PHE A 97 -1.65 -10.04 -1.90
CA PHE A 97 -2.64 -9.09 -2.41
C PHE A 97 -2.40 -7.73 -1.79
N VAL A 98 -2.28 -6.72 -2.62
CA VAL A 98 -2.07 -5.33 -2.22
C VAL A 98 -3.35 -4.55 -2.53
N ASN A 99 -3.92 -3.90 -1.52
CA ASN A 99 -5.04 -2.99 -1.70
C ASN A 99 -4.58 -1.69 -2.34
N THR A 100 -5.19 -1.33 -3.45
CA THR A 100 -4.97 -0.06 -4.18
C THR A 100 -6.13 0.92 -3.99
N ARG A 101 -7.11 0.57 -3.13
CA ARG A 101 -8.19 1.47 -2.74
C ARG A 101 -7.64 2.68 -1.99
N GLN A 102 -8.48 3.68 -1.85
CA GLN A 102 -8.18 4.82 -1.00
C GLN A 102 -8.44 4.46 0.47
N PHE A 103 -7.44 4.66 1.31
CA PHE A 103 -7.56 4.61 2.76
C PHE A 103 -7.91 6.02 3.26
N THR A 104 -9.09 6.14 3.83
CA THR A 104 -9.64 7.41 4.33
C THR A 104 -9.60 7.48 5.84
N ASP A 105 -9.92 8.65 6.40
CA ASP A 105 -10.04 8.88 7.83
C ASP A 105 -8.76 8.65 8.65
N CYS A 106 -7.59 8.66 8.01
CA CYS A 106 -6.31 8.62 8.70
C CYS A 106 -6.10 9.93 9.47
N LYS A 107 -6.14 9.85 10.80
CA LYS A 107 -6.08 11.04 11.66
C LYS A 107 -4.64 11.46 11.93
N TRP A 108 -4.41 12.76 11.89
CA TRP A 108 -3.14 13.36 12.28
C TRP A 108 -3.35 14.50 13.28
N GLY A 109 -2.30 14.87 13.98
CA GLY A 109 -2.28 16.03 14.87
C GLY A 109 -0.86 16.33 15.30
N THR A 110 -0.57 17.60 15.56
CA THR A 110 0.73 18.04 16.08
C THR A 110 0.87 17.60 17.53
N ALA A 111 1.87 16.77 17.81
CA ALA A 111 2.18 16.32 19.18
C ALA A 111 2.60 17.51 20.06
N ASN A 112 3.45 18.38 19.50
CA ASN A 112 3.88 19.63 20.12
C ASN A 112 3.31 20.82 19.34
N PRO A 113 3.04 21.95 20.02
CA PRO A 113 2.63 23.17 19.35
C PRO A 113 3.70 23.64 18.36
N VAL A 114 3.26 24.04 17.17
CA VAL A 114 4.10 24.73 16.17
C VAL A 114 4.23 26.20 16.58
N MET A 115 5.46 26.64 16.68
CA MET A 115 5.76 28.05 16.96
C MET A 115 5.75 28.83 15.66
N MET A 116 4.97 29.89 15.57
CA MET A 116 5.04 30.83 14.46
C MET A 116 5.06 32.28 14.93
N ARG A 117 5.56 33.14 14.06
CA ARG A 117 5.55 34.57 14.29
C ARG A 117 4.34 35.17 13.60
N ASP A 118 3.45 35.73 14.39
CA ASP A 118 2.26 36.45 13.92
C ASP A 118 2.56 37.96 13.90
N ALA A 119 2.00 38.65 12.90
CA ALA A 119 2.22 40.08 12.72
C ALA A 119 1.55 40.93 13.82
N GLU A 120 0.41 40.45 14.34
CA GLU A 120 -0.39 41.17 15.34
C GLU A 120 -0.09 40.70 16.77
N PHE A 121 0.05 39.36 16.95
CA PHE A 121 0.19 38.76 18.28
C PHE A 121 1.62 38.41 18.66
N GLY A 122 2.60 38.61 17.74
CA GLY A 122 4.00 38.25 17.98
C GLY A 122 4.23 36.75 17.91
N MET A 123 4.85 36.16 18.94
CA MET A 123 5.11 34.71 18.99
C MET A 123 3.89 33.94 19.52
N ILE A 124 3.33 33.10 18.69
CA ILE A 124 2.18 32.27 19.03
C ILE A 124 2.49 30.77 18.91
N ARG A 125 1.66 29.98 19.56
CA ARG A 125 1.73 28.52 19.53
C ARG A 125 0.46 27.95 18.94
N ILE A 126 0.57 27.19 17.85
CA ILE A 126 -0.56 26.60 17.16
C ILE A 126 -0.54 25.10 17.31
N ARG A 127 -1.68 24.50 17.58
CA ARG A 127 -1.92 23.07 17.43
C ARG A 127 -2.88 22.85 16.27
N ALA A 128 -2.54 21.91 15.42
CA ALA A 128 -3.37 21.55 14.29
C ALA A 128 -3.66 20.05 14.33
N PHE A 129 -4.83 19.69 13.84
CA PHE A 129 -5.25 18.28 13.67
C PHE A 129 -6.20 18.18 12.49
N GLY A 130 -6.31 16.99 11.93
CA GLY A 130 -7.19 16.76 10.79
C GLY A 130 -7.17 15.29 10.37
N SER A 131 -7.62 15.04 9.16
CA SER A 131 -7.55 13.75 8.53
C SER A 131 -6.89 13.85 7.16
N TYR A 132 -6.34 12.75 6.71
CA TYR A 132 -5.81 12.61 5.35
C TYR A 132 -6.28 11.28 4.76
N ALA A 133 -6.21 11.20 3.44
CA ALA A 133 -6.45 9.97 2.71
C ALA A 133 -5.26 9.68 1.79
N PHE A 134 -4.95 8.41 1.62
CA PHE A 134 -3.87 7.96 0.74
C PHE A 134 -4.24 6.65 0.02
N LYS A 135 -3.49 6.28 -1.00
CA LYS A 135 -3.61 4.99 -1.68
C LYS A 135 -2.24 4.51 -2.17
N VAL A 136 -2.09 3.21 -2.31
CA VAL A 136 -0.92 2.63 -2.99
C VAL A 136 -1.04 2.91 -4.48
N LYS A 137 -0.03 3.56 -5.06
CA LYS A 137 0.01 3.93 -6.49
C LYS A 137 0.62 2.82 -7.33
N ASP A 138 1.77 2.33 -6.91
CA ASP A 138 2.48 1.22 -7.54
C ASP A 138 2.66 0.08 -6.52
N PRO A 139 1.89 -1.02 -6.65
CA PRO A 139 1.99 -2.15 -5.73
C PRO A 139 3.36 -2.84 -5.73
N ALA A 140 4.05 -2.88 -6.88
CA ALA A 140 5.35 -3.53 -6.99
C ALA A 140 6.43 -2.76 -6.24
N LEU A 141 6.51 -1.45 -6.51
CA LEU A 141 7.47 -0.58 -5.84
C LEU A 141 7.17 -0.45 -4.35
N PHE A 142 5.88 -0.29 -3.99
CA PHE A 142 5.45 -0.29 -2.59
C PHE A 142 5.89 -1.55 -1.84
N MET A 143 5.67 -2.71 -2.44
CA MET A 143 6.10 -3.98 -1.85
C MET A 143 7.62 -4.04 -1.69
N ARG A 144 8.38 -3.54 -2.65
CA ARG A 144 9.85 -3.51 -2.58
C ARG A 144 10.36 -2.67 -1.41
N GLU A 145 9.77 -1.50 -1.22
CA GLU A 145 10.13 -0.59 -0.12
C GLU A 145 9.72 -1.16 1.25
N VAL A 146 8.52 -1.73 1.32
CA VAL A 146 7.97 -2.25 2.58
C VAL A 146 8.61 -3.59 2.97
N PHE A 147 8.92 -4.48 2.02
CA PHE A 147 9.59 -5.77 2.31
C PHE A 147 10.96 -5.58 2.93
N GLY A 148 11.65 -4.47 2.63
CA GLY A 148 12.95 -4.16 3.23
C GLY A 148 12.90 -3.77 4.70
N THR A 149 11.72 -3.43 5.25
CA THR A 149 11.62 -2.75 6.54
C THR A 149 10.73 -3.41 7.60
N SER A 150 9.70 -4.19 7.27
CA SER A 150 8.77 -4.74 8.29
C SER A 150 7.95 -5.93 7.81
N ALA A 151 7.64 -6.85 8.75
CA ALA A 151 6.74 -7.99 8.53
C ALA A 151 5.25 -7.65 8.71
N LEU A 152 4.89 -6.42 9.07
CA LEU A 152 3.52 -5.99 9.36
C LEU A 152 3.00 -5.05 8.26
N PHE A 153 2.04 -5.55 7.50
CA PHE A 153 1.47 -4.89 6.32
C PHE A 153 0.07 -4.32 6.58
N THR A 154 -0.10 -3.65 7.69
CA THR A 154 -1.34 -2.93 8.02
C THR A 154 -1.18 -1.43 7.85
N VAL A 155 -2.30 -0.72 7.71
CA VAL A 155 -2.31 0.75 7.74
C VAL A 155 -1.54 1.26 8.97
N ALA A 156 -1.73 0.65 10.13
CA ALA A 156 -1.05 1.03 11.37
C ALA A 156 0.49 0.96 11.27
N GLY A 157 1.03 -0.01 10.53
CA GLY A 157 2.49 -0.14 10.33
C GLY A 157 3.10 0.98 9.49
N VAL A 158 2.35 1.47 8.49
CA VAL A 158 2.78 2.52 7.55
C VAL A 158 2.29 3.90 7.99
N GLU A 159 1.15 3.94 8.70
CA GLU A 159 0.51 5.17 9.16
C GLU A 159 1.45 6.07 9.97
N GLY A 160 2.26 5.50 10.84
CA GLY A 160 3.22 6.27 11.65
C GLY A 160 4.19 7.08 10.79
N GLN A 161 4.71 6.49 9.72
CA GLN A 161 5.64 7.16 8.81
C GLN A 161 4.93 8.21 7.95
N ILE A 162 3.77 7.88 7.38
CA ILE A 162 2.95 8.82 6.61
C ILE A 162 2.54 10.01 7.48
N LYS A 163 2.05 9.73 8.69
CA LYS A 163 1.67 10.74 9.66
C LYS A 163 2.82 11.68 10.01
N SER A 164 4.02 11.15 10.19
CA SER A 164 5.22 11.97 10.44
C SER A 164 5.51 12.92 9.29
N ILE A 165 5.42 12.44 8.04
CA ILE A 165 5.61 13.26 6.83
C ILE A 165 4.54 14.35 6.74
N VAL A 166 3.28 14.00 6.96
CA VAL A 166 2.13 14.93 6.91
C VAL A 166 2.28 16.01 7.98
N VAL A 167 2.54 15.61 9.24
CA VAL A 167 2.68 16.56 10.35
C VAL A 167 3.88 17.49 10.14
N SER A 168 5.00 16.97 9.67
CA SER A 168 6.19 17.78 9.38
C SER A 168 5.89 18.79 8.25
N GLY A 169 5.33 18.33 7.13
CA GLY A 169 5.02 19.20 5.99
C GLY A 169 4.00 20.29 6.32
N LEU A 170 2.97 19.95 7.10
CA LEU A 170 1.98 20.93 7.57
C LEU A 170 2.57 21.92 8.59
N SER A 171 3.41 21.43 9.49
CA SER A 171 4.10 22.31 10.45
C SER A 171 5.01 23.33 9.74
N ASP A 172 5.73 22.87 8.72
CA ASP A 172 6.57 23.74 7.88
C ASP A 172 5.69 24.74 7.10
N ALA A 173 4.58 24.30 6.53
CA ALA A 173 3.63 25.15 5.82
C ALA A 173 3.04 26.25 6.72
N ILE A 174 2.61 25.88 7.93
CA ILE A 174 2.09 26.84 8.93
C ILE A 174 3.16 27.86 9.30
N ALA A 175 4.40 27.41 9.59
CA ALA A 175 5.49 28.28 10.00
C ALA A 175 5.92 29.28 8.91
N GLN A 176 5.78 28.88 7.63
CA GLN A 176 6.26 29.67 6.48
C GLN A 176 5.15 30.45 5.77
N SER A 177 3.87 30.15 6.02
CA SER A 177 2.73 30.75 5.31
C SER A 177 2.63 32.26 5.48
N LYS A 178 3.14 32.82 6.59
CA LYS A 178 2.98 34.24 6.97
C LYS A 178 1.50 34.69 7.03
N ILE A 179 0.57 33.75 7.01
CA ILE A 179 -0.86 34.02 7.15
C ILE A 179 -1.12 34.36 8.62
N PRO A 180 -1.79 35.49 8.92
CA PRO A 180 -2.15 35.84 10.29
C PRO A 180 -2.99 34.74 10.94
N ALA A 181 -2.81 34.53 12.23
CA ALA A 181 -3.48 33.43 12.94
C ALA A 181 -5.00 33.48 12.82
N LEU A 182 -5.59 34.66 12.82
CA LEU A 182 -7.05 34.84 12.66
C LEU A 182 -7.54 34.49 11.25
N ASP A 183 -6.68 34.61 10.24
CA ASP A 183 -6.99 34.34 8.85
C ASP A 183 -6.71 32.89 8.44
N LEU A 184 -6.01 32.12 9.26
CA LEU A 184 -5.71 30.71 8.97
C LEU A 184 -6.98 29.90 8.68
N ALA A 185 -8.06 30.15 9.43
CA ALA A 185 -9.34 29.46 9.25
C ALA A 185 -10.01 29.76 7.90
N ALA A 186 -9.79 30.95 7.35
CA ALA A 186 -10.31 31.34 6.05
C ALA A 186 -9.44 30.83 4.89
N ASN A 187 -8.18 30.49 5.15
CA ASN A 187 -7.18 30.14 4.14
C ASN A 187 -6.71 28.66 4.21
N TYR A 188 -7.55 27.76 4.75
CA TYR A 188 -7.20 26.33 4.85
C TYR A 188 -6.82 25.69 3.51
N MET A 189 -7.52 26.04 2.44
CA MET A 189 -7.24 25.45 1.12
C MET A 189 -5.88 25.88 0.59
N GLU A 190 -5.52 27.15 0.76
CA GLU A 190 -4.22 27.68 0.33
C GLU A 190 -3.08 27.03 1.15
N LEU A 191 -3.26 26.97 2.48
CA LEU A 191 -2.32 26.30 3.37
C LEU A 191 -2.16 24.82 3.02
N GLY A 192 -3.26 24.13 2.73
CA GLY A 192 -3.26 22.74 2.29
C GLY A 192 -2.50 22.54 0.98
N GLN A 193 -2.74 23.39 -0.02
CA GLN A 193 -2.01 23.34 -1.30
C GLN A 193 -0.51 23.58 -1.11
N TYR A 194 -0.14 24.51 -0.27
CA TYR A 194 1.26 24.76 0.04
C TYR A 194 1.92 23.57 0.75
N ALA A 195 1.24 23.01 1.74
CA ALA A 195 1.72 21.81 2.44
C ALA A 195 1.90 20.62 1.50
N MET A 196 0.97 20.43 0.55
CA MET A 196 1.02 19.33 -0.42
C MET A 196 2.23 19.40 -1.36
N GLN A 197 2.74 20.59 -1.67
CA GLN A 197 3.97 20.74 -2.44
C GLN A 197 5.18 20.11 -1.75
N THR A 198 5.21 20.11 -0.42
CA THR A 198 6.27 19.52 0.39
C THR A 198 6.00 18.06 0.72
N ILE A 199 4.74 17.69 0.93
CA ILE A 199 4.31 16.35 1.36
C ILE A 199 4.35 15.37 0.19
N ASN A 200 3.76 15.74 -0.95
CA ASN A 200 3.60 14.83 -2.09
C ASN A 200 4.91 14.24 -2.61
N PRO A 201 6.01 14.99 -2.80
CA PRO A 201 7.28 14.39 -3.25
C PRO A 201 7.82 13.33 -2.29
N LYS A 202 7.61 13.50 -0.98
CA LYS A 202 8.06 12.54 0.03
C LYS A 202 7.19 11.27 0.03
N LEU A 203 5.88 11.42 -0.22
CA LEU A 203 4.97 10.27 -0.34
C LEU A 203 5.17 9.54 -1.67
N GLU A 204 5.42 10.26 -2.75
CA GLU A 204 5.72 9.67 -4.06
C GLU A 204 7.03 8.86 -4.03
N ALA A 205 8.03 9.29 -3.26
CA ALA A 205 9.25 8.51 -3.04
C ALA A 205 9.01 7.17 -2.32
N MET A 206 7.88 7.03 -1.63
CA MET A 206 7.42 5.77 -1.00
C MET A 206 6.39 5.03 -1.86
N GLU A 207 6.15 5.48 -3.10
CA GLU A 207 5.12 4.96 -4.01
C GLU A 207 3.69 4.98 -3.42
N ILE A 208 3.50 5.85 -2.45
CA ILE A 208 2.20 6.21 -1.92
C ILE A 208 1.68 7.37 -2.78
N GLY A 209 0.49 7.20 -3.36
CA GLY A 209 -0.14 8.24 -4.16
C GLY A 209 -0.46 9.47 -3.32
N ARG A 210 -0.78 10.56 -4.03
CA ARG A 210 -1.05 11.87 -3.42
C ARG A 210 -2.02 11.75 -2.25
N ALA A 211 -1.61 12.26 -1.10
CA ALA A 211 -2.51 12.46 0.01
C ALA A 211 -3.45 13.64 -0.29
N HIS A 212 -4.68 13.54 0.15
CA HIS A 212 -5.62 14.66 0.23
C HIS A 212 -5.78 15.01 1.71
N VAL A 213 -5.48 16.23 2.07
CA VAL A 213 -5.58 16.78 3.43
C VAL A 213 -6.73 17.77 3.49
#